data_0193a8c5d48e589454a4a149f45d3e6a
#
_entry.id   0193a8c5d48e589454a4a149f45d3e6a
#
_cell.length_a   1.000
_cell.length_b   1.000
_cell.length_c   1.000
_cell.angle_alpha   90.00
_cell.angle_beta   90.00
_cell.angle_gamma   90.00
#
_symmetry.space_group_name_H-M   'P 1'
#
loop_
_entity.id
_entity.type
_entity.pdbx_description
1 polymer ?
#
loop_
_entity_poly.entity_id
_entity_poly.type
_entity_poly.pdbx_seq_one_letter_code
_entity_poly.pdbx_strand_id
1 'polypeptide(L)'
;MSEHPTCCICLDTFSSPTSLPCGHCFCLACIGEYWRIHGVCQCPLCKALYPTRPQLKTDQTLLSDDAAVPLKAGEVPCDFCTAKRQAVKSCLVCLASYCDIHLEPHYQSEDLERHLLISVVKNLEDSVCGLHGKQLDRFCRSDQTCICAMCSQTDHRGHHIVSINKEAAKKKVKLKRRKMKLKQTIQDRLSKVEKIERSVNLCGENSKEARAQIKEAIKELEEEISELQRSNAELEQLSQTEDSLHFLQVCITGASH
;
A
#
# COMPACT_ATOMS: atom_id res chain seq x y z
N MET A 1 25.22 22.45 -18.88
CA MET A 1 24.57 21.36 -19.67
C MET A 1 25.22 20.08 -19.18
N SER A 2 24.57 19.38 -18.28
CA SER A 2 25.05 18.10 -17.74
C SER A 2 24.81 17.01 -18.80
N GLU A 3 25.88 16.54 -19.43
CA GLU A 3 25.84 15.40 -20.34
C GLU A 3 25.53 14.16 -19.50
N HIS A 4 24.31 13.64 -19.65
CA HIS A 4 23.97 12.35 -19.08
C HIS A 4 24.76 11.26 -19.83
N PRO A 5 25.39 10.31 -19.13
CA PRO A 5 26.12 9.24 -19.77
C PRO A 5 25.17 8.38 -20.60
N THR A 6 25.50 8.14 -21.87
CA THR A 6 24.67 7.42 -22.83
C THR A 6 25.31 6.09 -23.23
N CYS A 7 24.50 5.09 -23.51
CA CYS A 7 24.95 3.80 -24.03
C CYS A 7 25.32 3.94 -25.51
N CYS A 8 26.53 3.57 -25.90
CA CYS A 8 26.99 3.66 -27.29
C CYS A 8 26.33 2.64 -28.25
N ILE A 9 25.53 1.69 -27.76
CA ILE A 9 24.82 0.71 -28.59
C ILE A 9 23.44 1.25 -28.97
N CYS A 10 22.63 1.72 -28.00
CA CYS A 10 21.30 2.27 -28.27
C CYS A 10 21.27 3.79 -28.42
N LEU A 11 22.35 4.48 -28.07
CA LEU A 11 22.50 5.95 -28.09
C LEU A 11 21.57 6.69 -27.09
N ASP A 12 20.91 5.96 -26.23
CA ASP A 12 20.06 6.49 -25.17
C ASP A 12 20.77 6.51 -23.82
N THR A 13 20.17 7.15 -22.83
CA THR A 13 20.60 7.07 -21.44
C THR A 13 20.65 5.61 -20.98
N PHE A 14 21.58 5.29 -20.07
CA PHE A 14 21.75 3.91 -19.63
C PHE A 14 20.47 3.35 -18.99
N SER A 15 20.01 2.19 -19.48
CA SER A 15 19.00 1.35 -18.86
C SER A 15 19.70 0.12 -18.27
N SER A 16 19.61 -0.07 -16.94
CA SER A 16 20.32 -1.15 -16.23
C SER A 16 21.82 -1.22 -16.61
N PRO A 17 22.61 -0.17 -16.32
CA PRO A 17 24.00 -0.10 -16.74
C PRO A 17 24.82 -1.26 -16.14
N THR A 18 25.68 -1.82 -16.95
CA THR A 18 26.63 -2.87 -16.56
C THR A 18 28.02 -2.53 -17.06
N SER A 19 29.01 -2.78 -16.22
CA SER A 19 30.41 -2.58 -16.55
C SER A 19 31.06 -3.90 -16.94
N LEU A 20 31.79 -3.89 -18.09
CA LEU A 20 32.61 -5.01 -18.48
C LEU A 20 33.94 -5.01 -17.70
N PRO A 21 34.65 -6.14 -17.65
CA PRO A 21 35.97 -6.20 -16.99
C PRO A 21 37.02 -5.21 -17.52
N CYS A 22 36.80 -4.67 -18.73
CA CYS A 22 37.63 -3.61 -19.32
C CYS A 22 37.19 -2.19 -18.88
N GLY A 23 36.20 -2.04 -18.01
CA GLY A 23 35.71 -0.77 -17.49
C GLY A 23 34.69 -0.05 -18.38
N HIS A 24 34.38 -0.53 -19.57
CA HIS A 24 33.38 0.07 -20.43
C HIS A 24 31.95 -0.32 -20.02
N CYS A 25 31.02 0.66 -20.07
CA CYS A 25 29.66 0.53 -19.58
C CYS A 25 28.67 0.50 -20.75
N PHE A 26 27.62 -0.31 -20.59
CA PHE A 26 26.54 -0.51 -21.57
C PHE A 26 25.23 -0.78 -20.84
N CYS A 27 24.10 -0.65 -21.50
CA CYS A 27 22.87 -1.25 -21.00
C CYS A 27 23.03 -2.79 -20.98
N LEU A 28 22.55 -3.44 -19.95
CA LEU A 28 22.63 -4.90 -19.78
C LEU A 28 22.00 -5.63 -20.98
N ALA A 29 20.84 -5.18 -21.41
CA ALA A 29 20.14 -5.73 -22.57
C ALA A 29 20.95 -5.51 -23.87
N CYS A 30 21.51 -4.31 -24.08
CA CYS A 30 22.27 -3.98 -25.28
C CYS A 30 23.52 -4.84 -25.43
N ILE A 31 24.30 -5.02 -24.38
CA ILE A 31 25.52 -5.84 -24.46
C ILE A 31 25.19 -7.34 -24.57
N GLY A 32 24.12 -7.79 -23.92
CA GLY A 32 23.63 -9.15 -24.03
C GLY A 32 23.22 -9.49 -25.48
N GLU A 33 22.46 -8.60 -26.12
CA GLU A 33 22.01 -8.76 -27.50
C GLU A 33 23.18 -8.64 -28.50
N TYR A 34 24.11 -7.73 -28.27
CA TYR A 34 25.32 -7.61 -29.07
C TYR A 34 26.10 -8.94 -29.10
N TRP A 35 26.30 -9.59 -27.96
CA TRP A 35 26.99 -10.89 -27.89
C TRP A 35 26.19 -12.03 -28.51
N ARG A 36 24.85 -11.98 -28.41
CA ARG A 36 23.97 -12.96 -29.06
C ARG A 36 24.09 -12.92 -30.58
N ILE A 37 24.12 -11.71 -31.15
CA ILE A 37 24.21 -11.52 -32.61
C ILE A 37 25.60 -11.89 -33.14
N HIS A 38 26.65 -11.51 -32.45
CA HIS A 38 28.03 -11.67 -32.91
C HIS A 38 28.67 -13.01 -32.53
N GLY A 39 28.04 -13.80 -31.68
CA GLY A 39 28.51 -15.10 -31.26
C GLY A 39 29.79 -15.11 -30.40
N VAL A 40 30.31 -13.94 -30.06
CA VAL A 40 31.54 -13.77 -29.26
C VAL A 40 31.33 -12.73 -28.16
N CYS A 41 31.86 -13.01 -26.98
CA CYS A 41 31.82 -12.06 -25.89
C CYS A 41 33.01 -11.09 -26.00
N GLN A 42 32.82 -9.98 -26.70
CA GLN A 42 33.81 -8.90 -26.83
C GLN A 42 33.22 -7.55 -26.47
N CYS A 43 34.08 -6.64 -26.01
CA CYS A 43 33.69 -5.26 -25.79
C CYS A 43 33.49 -4.52 -27.12
N PRO A 44 32.32 -3.90 -27.38
CA PRO A 44 32.09 -3.12 -28.62
C PRO A 44 33.08 -1.95 -28.81
N LEU A 45 33.53 -1.33 -27.71
CA LEU A 45 34.41 -0.16 -27.74
C LEU A 45 35.88 -0.49 -27.90
N CYS A 46 36.45 -1.32 -27.03
CA CYS A 46 37.89 -1.62 -27.03
C CYS A 46 38.23 -2.97 -27.62
N LYS A 47 37.27 -3.76 -28.10
CA LYS A 47 37.45 -5.09 -28.71
C LYS A 47 38.10 -6.15 -27.80
N ALA A 48 38.18 -5.88 -26.49
CA ALA A 48 38.63 -6.89 -25.52
C ALA A 48 37.77 -8.13 -25.60
N LEU A 49 38.39 -9.30 -25.80
CA LEU A 49 37.71 -10.59 -25.90
C LEU A 49 37.64 -11.28 -24.53
N TYR A 50 36.54 -11.91 -24.25
CA TYR A 50 36.31 -12.69 -23.02
C TYR A 50 36.10 -14.15 -23.42
N PRO A 51 37.01 -15.09 -22.98
CA PRO A 51 36.91 -16.53 -23.29
C PRO A 51 35.63 -17.18 -22.77
N THR A 52 35.12 -16.65 -21.65
CA THR A 52 33.85 -17.03 -21.04
C THR A 52 32.99 -15.79 -20.84
N ARG A 53 31.68 -15.95 -20.89
CA ARG A 53 30.76 -14.84 -20.70
C ARG A 53 30.96 -14.26 -19.29
N PRO A 54 31.40 -12.99 -19.17
CA PRO A 54 31.56 -12.35 -17.86
C PRO A 54 30.22 -12.31 -17.11
N GLN A 55 30.28 -12.50 -15.80
CA GLN A 55 29.12 -12.19 -14.96
C GLN A 55 28.90 -10.68 -14.95
N LEU A 56 27.88 -10.24 -15.65
CA LEU A 56 27.49 -8.84 -15.71
C LEU A 56 26.78 -8.49 -14.42
N LYS A 57 27.43 -7.66 -13.59
CA LYS A 57 26.78 -7.04 -12.44
C LYS A 57 26.24 -5.68 -12.90
N THR A 58 24.99 -5.42 -12.62
CA THR A 58 24.40 -4.10 -12.84
C THR A 58 25.14 -3.09 -11.96
N ASP A 59 25.81 -2.15 -12.60
CA ASP A 59 26.57 -1.11 -11.90
C ASP A 59 25.60 0.01 -11.50
N GLN A 60 25.07 -0.09 -10.30
CA GLN A 60 24.11 0.86 -9.74
C GLN A 60 24.72 2.25 -9.49
N THR A 61 26.06 2.37 -9.56
CA THR A 61 26.76 3.66 -9.34
C THR A 61 26.66 4.60 -10.54
N LEU A 62 26.28 4.09 -11.72
CA LEU A 62 26.18 4.91 -12.95
C LEU A 62 24.77 5.44 -13.21
N LEU A 63 23.78 4.98 -12.46
CA LEU A 63 22.49 5.61 -12.39
C LEU A 63 22.57 6.70 -11.31
N SER A 64 23.09 7.87 -11.68
CA SER A 64 23.00 9.06 -10.86
C SER A 64 21.55 9.56 -10.80
N ASP A 65 20.70 8.75 -10.20
CA ASP A 65 19.36 9.13 -9.78
C ASP A 65 19.34 9.38 -8.28
N ASP A 66 20.22 10.24 -7.82
CA ASP A 66 20.19 10.83 -6.47
C ASP A 66 19.11 11.90 -6.31
N ALA A 67 18.05 11.83 -7.07
CA ALA A 67 16.79 12.40 -6.66
C ALA A 67 15.96 11.32 -5.96
N ALA A 68 16.36 10.93 -4.77
CA ALA A 68 15.47 10.26 -3.84
C ALA A 68 14.29 11.21 -3.60
N VAL A 69 13.23 11.06 -4.39
CA VAL A 69 11.97 11.74 -4.10
C VAL A 69 11.50 11.17 -2.77
N PRO A 70 11.45 11.97 -1.69
CA PRO A 70 11.05 11.46 -0.39
C PRO A 70 9.66 10.86 -0.52
N LEU A 71 9.52 9.60 -0.12
CA LEU A 71 8.24 8.90 -0.10
C LEU A 71 7.24 9.68 0.74
N LYS A 72 6.07 9.95 0.20
CA LYS A 72 4.97 10.54 0.95
C LYS A 72 4.44 9.55 1.97
N ALA A 73 3.85 10.06 3.05
CA ALA A 73 3.22 9.21 4.05
C ALA A 73 2.14 8.33 3.39
N GLY A 74 2.37 7.01 3.41
CA GLY A 74 1.45 6.03 2.82
C GLY A 74 1.94 5.35 1.54
N GLU A 75 2.96 5.87 0.89
CA GLU A 75 3.59 5.22 -0.27
C GLU A 75 4.45 4.03 0.17
N VAL A 76 4.48 3.00 -0.67
CA VAL A 76 5.27 1.78 -0.44
C VAL A 76 6.59 1.92 -1.18
N PRO A 77 7.74 1.73 -0.52
CA PRO A 77 9.02 1.74 -1.20
C PRO A 77 9.21 0.50 -2.08
N CYS A 78 10.05 0.63 -3.09
CA CYS A 78 10.56 -0.51 -3.83
C CYS A 78 11.53 -1.30 -2.94
N ASP A 79 11.35 -2.63 -2.84
CA ASP A 79 12.17 -3.50 -1.98
C ASP A 79 13.61 -3.65 -2.48
N PHE A 80 13.85 -3.36 -3.76
CA PHE A 80 15.16 -3.52 -4.41
C PHE A 80 15.95 -2.22 -4.57
N CYS A 81 15.32 -1.06 -4.34
CA CYS A 81 15.99 0.22 -4.42
C CYS A 81 16.75 0.56 -3.13
N THR A 82 18.04 0.92 -3.23
CA THR A 82 18.80 1.55 -2.15
C THR A 82 18.24 2.93 -1.79
N ALA A 83 17.85 3.71 -2.80
CA ALA A 83 17.24 5.04 -2.67
C ALA A 83 15.73 5.01 -2.34
N LYS A 84 15.15 3.83 -2.09
CA LYS A 84 13.72 3.63 -1.73
C LYS A 84 12.74 4.40 -2.62
N ARG A 85 12.86 4.28 -3.94
CA ARG A 85 11.87 4.83 -4.88
C ARG A 85 10.47 4.25 -4.60
N GLN A 86 9.44 5.00 -4.94
CA GLN A 86 8.06 4.54 -4.85
C GLN A 86 7.84 3.29 -5.72
N ALA A 87 7.23 2.26 -5.15
CA ALA A 87 6.81 1.08 -5.89
C ALA A 87 5.59 1.40 -6.76
N VAL A 88 5.53 0.80 -7.95
CA VAL A 88 4.40 0.93 -8.90
C VAL A 88 3.57 -0.34 -8.99
N LYS A 89 4.15 -1.49 -8.69
CA LYS A 89 3.49 -2.80 -8.63
C LYS A 89 4.05 -3.66 -7.52
N SER A 90 3.23 -4.60 -7.07
CA SER A 90 3.62 -5.67 -6.16
C SER A 90 3.42 -7.03 -6.82
N CYS A 91 4.36 -7.94 -6.65
CA CYS A 91 4.29 -9.30 -7.15
C CYS A 91 3.87 -10.25 -6.03
N LEU A 92 2.77 -11.00 -6.23
CA LEU A 92 2.28 -11.97 -5.23
C LEU A 92 3.06 -13.28 -5.20
N VAL A 93 3.90 -13.54 -6.20
CA VAL A 93 4.76 -14.73 -6.24
C VAL A 93 6.12 -14.43 -5.60
N CYS A 94 6.71 -13.28 -5.94
CA CYS A 94 7.97 -12.82 -5.34
C CYS A 94 7.80 -12.26 -3.93
N LEU A 95 6.57 -11.92 -3.52
CA LEU A 95 6.23 -11.23 -2.26
C LEU A 95 7.04 -9.94 -2.07
N ALA A 96 7.17 -9.15 -3.14
CA ALA A 96 7.94 -7.92 -3.16
C ALA A 96 7.28 -6.84 -4.02
N SER A 97 7.57 -5.57 -3.69
CA SER A 97 7.07 -4.39 -4.39
C SER A 97 8.19 -3.77 -5.22
N TYR A 98 7.86 -3.34 -6.42
CA TYR A 98 8.81 -2.93 -7.45
C TYR A 98 8.49 -1.53 -7.97
N CYS A 99 9.51 -0.68 -8.13
CA CYS A 99 9.42 0.51 -8.95
C CYS A 99 9.42 0.15 -10.44
N ASP A 100 9.20 1.11 -11.31
CA ASP A 100 9.21 0.97 -12.77
C ASP A 100 10.46 0.24 -13.29
N ILE A 101 11.65 0.60 -12.80
CA ILE A 101 12.92 0.01 -13.22
C ILE A 101 13.04 -1.45 -12.78
N HIS A 102 12.79 -1.75 -11.51
CA HIS A 102 12.94 -3.11 -10.98
C HIS A 102 11.79 -4.05 -11.38
N LEU A 103 10.70 -3.51 -11.91
CA LEU A 103 9.59 -4.27 -12.45
C LEU A 103 9.87 -4.83 -13.85
N GLU A 104 10.75 -4.19 -14.61
CA GLU A 104 11.03 -4.52 -16.01
C GLU A 104 11.38 -6.01 -16.25
N PRO A 105 12.15 -6.71 -15.40
CA PRO A 105 12.40 -8.14 -15.55
C PRO A 105 11.13 -9.01 -15.59
N HIS A 106 10.04 -8.57 -14.94
CA HIS A 106 8.76 -9.26 -14.98
C HIS A 106 8.05 -9.20 -16.34
N TYR A 107 8.46 -8.29 -17.21
CA TYR A 107 7.94 -8.18 -18.57
C TYR A 107 8.88 -8.78 -19.63
N GLN A 108 10.15 -9.02 -19.27
CA GLN A 108 11.18 -9.48 -20.24
C GLN A 108 11.54 -10.96 -20.10
N SER A 109 11.30 -11.57 -18.92
CA SER A 109 11.64 -12.96 -18.63
C SER A 109 10.42 -13.86 -18.71
N GLU A 110 10.46 -14.93 -19.51
CA GLU A 110 9.36 -15.90 -19.64
C GLU A 110 9.00 -16.54 -18.27
N ASP A 111 9.96 -16.69 -17.37
CA ASP A 111 9.74 -17.25 -16.04
C ASP A 111 8.98 -16.26 -15.13
N LEU A 112 9.23 -14.97 -15.27
CA LEU A 112 8.64 -13.93 -14.43
C LEU A 112 7.35 -13.33 -15.03
N GLU A 113 7.13 -13.46 -16.34
CA GLU A 113 5.92 -12.97 -17.02
C GLU A 113 4.64 -13.62 -16.47
N ARG A 114 4.77 -14.87 -15.99
CA ARG A 114 3.64 -15.60 -15.38
C ARG A 114 3.34 -15.20 -13.95
N HIS A 115 4.16 -14.35 -13.35
CA HIS A 115 3.94 -13.88 -11.99
C HIS A 115 2.77 -12.92 -11.94
N LEU A 116 1.95 -13.04 -10.89
CA LEU A 116 0.79 -12.19 -10.72
C LEU A 116 1.20 -10.84 -10.15
N LEU A 117 1.14 -9.81 -10.99
CA LEU A 117 1.39 -8.42 -10.62
C LEU A 117 0.07 -7.73 -10.25
N ILE A 118 0.04 -7.13 -9.07
CA ILE A 118 -1.11 -6.37 -8.55
C ILE A 118 -0.74 -4.90 -8.31
N SER A 119 -1.74 -4.07 -8.00
CA SER A 119 -1.50 -2.73 -7.48
C SER A 119 -0.71 -2.80 -6.18
N VAL A 120 0.10 -1.78 -5.90
CA VAL A 120 0.95 -1.74 -4.70
C VAL A 120 0.11 -1.90 -3.43
N VAL A 121 0.52 -2.83 -2.57
CA VAL A 121 -0.08 -3.08 -1.24
C VAL A 121 1.01 -3.05 -0.17
N LYS A 122 0.66 -2.56 1.04
CA LYS A 122 1.64 -2.43 2.14
C LYS A 122 2.08 -3.77 2.70
N ASN A 123 1.13 -4.70 2.86
CA ASN A 123 1.36 -6.03 3.45
C ASN A 123 1.00 -7.09 2.41
N LEU A 124 1.98 -7.52 1.65
CA LEU A 124 1.79 -8.51 0.58
C LEU A 124 1.37 -9.87 1.12
N GLU A 125 1.95 -10.29 2.23
CA GLU A 125 1.63 -11.56 2.88
C GLU A 125 0.14 -11.65 3.27
N ASP A 126 -0.43 -10.54 3.74
CA ASP A 126 -1.85 -10.46 4.10
C ASP A 126 -2.78 -10.54 2.88
N SER A 127 -2.24 -10.41 1.68
CA SER A 127 -3.00 -10.46 0.42
C SER A 127 -3.06 -11.86 -0.19
N VAL A 128 -2.34 -12.83 0.41
CA VAL A 128 -2.21 -14.20 -0.09
C VAL A 128 -2.83 -15.20 0.88
N CYS A 129 -3.49 -16.20 0.34
CA CYS A 129 -4.03 -17.32 1.12
C CYS A 129 -2.89 -18.20 1.64
N GLY A 130 -2.73 -18.32 2.96
CA GLY A 130 -1.70 -19.15 3.57
C GLY A 130 -1.76 -20.64 3.22
N LEU A 131 -2.94 -21.17 2.84
CA LEU A 131 -3.11 -22.56 2.44
C LEU A 131 -2.79 -22.81 0.96
N HIS A 132 -3.12 -21.87 0.08
CA HIS A 132 -3.10 -22.10 -1.37
C HIS A 132 -2.10 -21.18 -2.11
N GLY A 133 -1.43 -20.24 -1.43
CA GLY A 133 -0.55 -19.27 -2.06
C GLY A 133 -1.21 -18.38 -3.14
N LYS A 134 -2.56 -18.30 -3.16
CA LYS A 134 -3.33 -17.56 -4.15
C LYS A 134 -3.90 -16.28 -3.56
N GLN A 135 -4.06 -15.28 -4.40
CA GLN A 135 -4.64 -14.00 -4.02
C GLN A 135 -6.00 -14.18 -3.33
N LEU A 136 -6.22 -13.42 -2.26
CA LEU A 136 -7.52 -13.28 -1.60
C LEU A 136 -8.38 -12.32 -2.43
N ASP A 137 -9.32 -12.86 -3.21
CA ASP A 137 -10.19 -12.11 -4.13
C ASP A 137 -11.68 -12.20 -3.75
N ARG A 138 -12.00 -13.02 -2.75
CA ARG A 138 -13.36 -13.32 -2.32
C ARG A 138 -13.54 -13.10 -0.83
N PHE A 139 -14.78 -12.85 -0.44
CA PHE A 139 -15.20 -12.69 0.95
C PHE A 139 -16.31 -13.67 1.28
N CYS A 140 -16.09 -14.52 2.29
CA CYS A 140 -17.12 -15.40 2.84
C CYS A 140 -17.94 -14.64 3.88
N ARG A 141 -19.22 -14.40 3.57
CA ARG A 141 -20.15 -13.75 4.52
C ARG A 141 -20.55 -14.64 5.67
N SER A 142 -20.54 -15.96 5.47
CA SER A 142 -20.89 -16.92 6.52
C SER A 142 -19.84 -16.89 7.64
N ASP A 143 -18.56 -16.89 7.28
CA ASP A 143 -17.45 -16.94 8.24
C ASP A 143 -16.80 -15.57 8.48
N GLN A 144 -17.26 -14.52 7.78
CA GLN A 144 -16.71 -13.17 7.87
C GLN A 144 -15.19 -13.12 7.61
N THR A 145 -14.69 -13.86 6.61
CA THR A 145 -13.26 -13.95 6.29
C THR A 145 -12.98 -13.71 4.80
N CYS A 146 -11.77 -13.21 4.51
CA CYS A 146 -11.27 -13.09 3.14
C CYS A 146 -10.68 -14.43 2.70
N ILE A 147 -11.05 -14.91 1.52
CA ILE A 147 -10.67 -16.22 0.99
C ILE A 147 -10.21 -16.13 -0.47
N CYS A 148 -9.45 -17.12 -0.92
CA CYS A 148 -9.09 -17.28 -2.32
C CYS A 148 -10.13 -18.13 -3.08
N ALA A 149 -10.01 -18.18 -4.41
CA ALA A 149 -10.90 -18.97 -5.26
C ALA A 149 -10.89 -20.47 -4.91
N MET A 150 -9.76 -21.03 -4.46
CA MET A 150 -9.66 -22.45 -4.08
C MET A 150 -10.42 -22.72 -2.78
N CYS A 151 -10.24 -21.92 -1.74
CA CYS A 151 -10.99 -22.04 -0.48
C CYS A 151 -12.51 -22.04 -0.71
N SER A 152 -12.98 -21.30 -1.72
CA SER A 152 -14.41 -21.27 -2.05
C SER A 152 -14.95 -22.59 -2.58
N GLN A 153 -14.09 -23.47 -3.07
CA GLN A 153 -14.46 -24.79 -3.60
C GLN A 153 -14.25 -25.93 -2.58
N THR A 154 -13.41 -25.68 -1.57
CA THR A 154 -13.07 -26.63 -0.50
C THR A 154 -13.84 -26.29 0.79
N ASP A 155 -13.20 -25.61 1.71
CA ASP A 155 -13.66 -25.38 3.09
C ASP A 155 -14.90 -24.48 3.18
N HIS A 156 -15.12 -23.62 2.19
CA HIS A 156 -16.25 -22.69 2.14
C HIS A 156 -17.31 -23.08 1.08
N ARG A 157 -17.32 -24.36 0.67
CA ARG A 157 -18.30 -24.85 -0.29
C ARG A 157 -19.73 -24.74 0.27
N GLY A 158 -20.59 -24.04 -0.48
CA GLY A 158 -21.98 -23.79 -0.07
C GLY A 158 -22.17 -22.55 0.82
N HIS A 159 -21.10 -21.86 1.21
CA HIS A 159 -21.18 -20.60 1.93
C HIS A 159 -21.56 -19.43 1.00
N HIS A 160 -22.06 -18.36 1.61
CA HIS A 160 -22.38 -17.15 0.84
C HIS A 160 -21.13 -16.33 0.53
N ILE A 161 -20.61 -16.51 -0.68
CA ILE A 161 -19.38 -15.91 -1.14
C ILE A 161 -19.67 -14.74 -2.09
N VAL A 162 -18.96 -13.66 -1.93
CA VAL A 162 -19.02 -12.45 -2.78
C VAL A 162 -17.63 -11.96 -3.10
N SER A 163 -17.48 -11.08 -4.11
CA SER A 163 -16.19 -10.44 -4.36
C SER A 163 -15.84 -9.45 -3.24
N ILE A 164 -14.55 -9.31 -2.94
CA ILE A 164 -14.00 -8.38 -1.94
C ILE A 164 -14.50 -6.96 -2.22
N ASN A 165 -14.41 -6.49 -3.47
CA ASN A 165 -14.83 -5.14 -3.85
C ASN A 165 -16.32 -4.89 -3.55
N LYS A 166 -17.19 -5.86 -3.84
CA LYS A 166 -18.63 -5.74 -3.58
C LYS A 166 -18.94 -5.65 -2.08
N GLU A 167 -18.27 -6.47 -1.26
CA GLU A 167 -18.48 -6.42 0.19
C GLU A 167 -17.86 -5.16 0.81
N ALA A 168 -16.67 -4.76 0.37
CA ALA A 168 -16.03 -3.53 0.81
C ALA A 168 -16.91 -2.30 0.51
N ALA A 169 -17.46 -2.19 -0.71
CA ALA A 169 -18.38 -1.12 -1.06
C ALA A 169 -19.61 -1.07 -0.14
N LYS A 170 -20.21 -2.24 0.14
CA LYS A 170 -21.36 -2.35 1.05
C LYS A 170 -21.00 -1.93 2.48
N LYS A 171 -19.85 -2.38 3.01
CA LYS A 171 -19.39 -2.02 4.35
C LYS A 171 -19.01 -0.52 4.42
N LYS A 172 -18.39 0.04 3.37
CA LYS A 172 -18.08 1.49 3.28
C LYS A 172 -19.36 2.36 3.35
N VAL A 173 -20.43 1.94 2.69
CA VAL A 173 -21.74 2.64 2.78
C VAL A 173 -22.30 2.59 4.21
N LYS A 174 -22.23 1.43 4.88
CA LYS A 174 -22.65 1.31 6.28
C LYS A 174 -21.81 2.19 7.22
N LEU A 175 -20.49 2.20 7.01
CA LEU A 175 -19.53 3.03 7.74
C LEU A 175 -19.89 4.52 7.61
N LYS A 176 -20.13 4.97 6.38
CA LYS A 176 -20.55 6.37 6.12
C LYS A 176 -21.82 6.74 6.88
N ARG A 177 -22.81 5.86 6.88
CA ARG A 177 -24.07 6.08 7.63
C ARG A 177 -23.83 6.13 9.14
N ARG A 178 -23.00 5.23 9.70
CA ARG A 178 -22.63 5.22 11.11
C ARG A 178 -21.93 6.51 11.52
N LYS A 179 -20.96 6.95 10.70
CA LYS A 179 -20.25 8.23 10.88
C LYS A 179 -21.17 9.44 10.89
N MET A 180 -22.17 9.50 9.98
CA MET A 180 -23.15 10.58 9.96
C MET A 180 -24.00 10.60 11.24
N LYS A 181 -24.49 9.43 11.70
CA LYS A 181 -25.24 9.33 12.95
C LYS A 181 -24.41 9.78 14.16
N LEU A 182 -23.13 9.36 14.21
CA LEU A 182 -22.22 9.72 15.28
C LEU A 182 -21.98 11.24 15.34
N LYS A 183 -21.74 11.87 14.19
CA LYS A 183 -21.61 13.33 14.09
C LYS A 183 -22.85 14.04 14.60
N GLN A 184 -24.05 13.55 14.24
CA GLN A 184 -25.30 14.12 14.73
C GLN A 184 -25.41 13.98 16.26
N THR A 185 -25.09 12.81 16.80
CA THR A 185 -25.13 12.57 18.25
C THR A 185 -24.18 13.51 19.01
N ILE A 186 -22.95 13.71 18.49
CA ILE A 186 -21.98 14.65 19.06
C ILE A 186 -22.58 16.08 19.07
N GLN A 187 -23.17 16.51 17.96
CA GLN A 187 -23.77 17.84 17.85
C GLN A 187 -24.94 18.02 18.82
N ASP A 188 -25.79 17.00 18.99
CA ASP A 188 -26.89 17.02 19.92
C ASP A 188 -26.41 17.12 21.38
N ARG A 189 -25.32 16.41 21.74
CA ARG A 189 -24.71 16.49 23.06
C ARG A 189 -24.10 17.87 23.35
N LEU A 190 -23.33 18.41 22.38
CA LEU A 190 -22.77 19.76 22.49
C LEU A 190 -23.89 20.82 22.69
N SER A 191 -24.98 20.72 21.92
CA SER A 191 -26.13 21.62 22.08
C SER A 191 -26.81 21.52 23.45
N LYS A 192 -26.80 20.31 24.08
CA LYS A 192 -27.28 20.11 25.44
C LYS A 192 -26.39 20.81 26.47
N VAL A 193 -25.08 20.65 26.36
CA VAL A 193 -24.11 21.32 27.23
C VAL A 193 -24.32 22.83 27.17
N GLU A 194 -24.36 23.42 25.97
CA GLU A 194 -24.59 24.86 25.81
C GLU A 194 -25.90 25.34 26.43
N LYS A 195 -26.97 24.55 26.34
CA LYS A 195 -28.29 24.92 26.94
C LYS A 195 -28.21 24.91 28.46
N ILE A 196 -27.54 23.90 29.05
CA ILE A 196 -27.37 23.81 30.52
C ILE A 196 -26.50 24.96 30.99
N GLU A 197 -25.38 25.27 30.36
CA GLU A 197 -24.51 26.39 30.69
C GLU A 197 -25.26 27.74 30.66
N ARG A 198 -26.05 27.97 29.60
CA ARG A 198 -26.88 29.17 29.50
C ARG A 198 -27.88 29.27 30.66
N SER A 199 -28.52 28.14 31.02
CA SER A 199 -29.50 28.10 32.11
C SER A 199 -28.83 28.38 33.44
N VAL A 200 -27.61 27.89 33.70
CA VAL A 200 -26.82 28.16 34.89
C VAL A 200 -26.44 29.63 35.02
N ASN A 201 -26.10 30.26 33.89
CA ASN A 201 -25.71 31.66 33.87
C ASN A 201 -26.90 32.61 34.11
N LEU A 202 -28.11 32.16 33.78
CA LEU A 202 -29.37 32.94 33.95
C LEU A 202 -30.00 32.78 35.36
N CYS A 203 -29.79 31.62 35.98
CA CYS A 203 -30.26 31.37 37.34
C CYS A 203 -29.25 31.93 38.36
N GLY A 204 -29.55 33.05 38.94
CA GLY A 204 -28.76 33.67 40.02
C GLY A 204 -28.46 32.73 41.17
N GLU A 205 -27.66 33.17 42.12
CA GLU A 205 -26.86 32.44 43.13
C GLU A 205 -27.58 31.49 44.13
N ASN A 206 -28.72 30.91 43.86
CA ASN A 206 -29.56 30.19 44.80
C ASN A 206 -29.28 28.67 44.87
N SER A 207 -28.18 28.23 45.25
CA SER A 207 -27.80 26.94 45.86
C SER A 207 -26.46 26.42 45.33
N LYS A 208 -25.46 26.34 46.19
CA LYS A 208 -24.14 25.78 45.89
C LYS A 208 -24.24 24.30 45.46
N GLU A 209 -25.19 23.56 46.06
CA GLU A 209 -25.39 22.14 45.79
C GLU A 209 -25.95 21.88 44.36
N ALA A 210 -26.94 22.66 43.93
CA ALA A 210 -27.48 22.56 42.59
C ALA A 210 -26.43 22.87 41.49
N ARG A 211 -25.54 23.86 41.75
CA ARG A 211 -24.42 24.17 40.87
C ARG A 211 -23.40 23.05 40.79
N ALA A 212 -23.11 22.36 41.91
CA ALA A 212 -22.20 21.22 41.94
C ALA A 212 -22.76 20.04 41.10
N GLN A 213 -24.04 19.73 41.26
CA GLN A 213 -24.71 18.68 40.47
C GLN A 213 -24.73 18.99 38.96
N ILE A 214 -24.97 20.24 38.61
CA ILE A 214 -24.96 20.67 37.18
C ILE A 214 -23.55 20.59 36.60
N LYS A 215 -22.51 20.98 37.36
CA LYS A 215 -21.14 20.84 36.89
C LYS A 215 -20.74 19.39 36.67
N GLU A 216 -21.17 18.48 37.53
CA GLU A 216 -20.92 17.05 37.37
C GLU A 216 -21.64 16.50 36.12
N ALA A 217 -22.90 16.87 35.89
CA ALA A 217 -23.64 16.49 34.71
C ALA A 217 -23.02 17.02 33.39
N ILE A 218 -22.47 18.25 33.43
CA ILE A 218 -21.71 18.79 32.27
C ILE A 218 -20.46 17.96 32.02
N LYS A 219 -19.71 17.65 33.08
CA LYS A 219 -18.47 16.84 32.98
C LYS A 219 -18.74 15.45 32.42
N GLU A 220 -19.80 14.78 32.85
CA GLU A 220 -20.23 13.48 32.29
C GLU A 220 -20.53 13.58 30.79
N LEU A 221 -21.23 14.64 30.36
CA LEU A 221 -21.52 14.88 28.95
C LEU A 221 -20.26 15.18 28.12
N GLU A 222 -19.29 15.91 28.68
CA GLU A 222 -18.01 16.20 28.03
C GLU A 222 -17.16 14.94 27.86
N GLU A 223 -17.14 14.05 28.87
CA GLU A 223 -16.50 12.75 28.78
C GLU A 223 -17.15 11.88 27.68
N GLU A 224 -18.48 11.82 27.65
CA GLU A 224 -19.25 11.13 26.58
C GLU A 224 -18.92 11.68 25.18
N ILE A 225 -18.86 13.00 25.05
CA ILE A 225 -18.48 13.67 23.78
C ILE A 225 -17.07 13.29 23.37
N SER A 226 -16.12 13.27 24.29
CA SER A 226 -14.73 12.91 24.02
C SER A 226 -14.60 11.47 23.50
N GLU A 227 -15.34 10.52 24.07
CA GLU A 227 -15.38 9.13 23.61
C GLU A 227 -16.00 9.01 22.20
N LEU A 228 -17.11 9.73 21.95
CA LEU A 228 -17.74 9.75 20.64
C LEU A 228 -16.84 10.38 19.58
N GLN A 229 -16.07 11.41 19.92
CA GLN A 229 -15.11 12.05 19.02
C GLN A 229 -13.96 11.09 18.68
N ARG A 230 -13.44 10.33 19.66
CA ARG A 230 -12.42 9.29 19.43
C ARG A 230 -12.94 8.23 18.46
N SER A 231 -14.14 7.68 18.69
CA SER A 231 -14.78 6.72 17.80
C SER A 231 -15.00 7.30 16.40
N ASN A 232 -15.36 8.57 16.28
CA ASN A 232 -15.51 9.22 14.96
C ASN A 232 -14.17 9.35 14.23
N ALA A 233 -13.07 9.64 14.92
CA ALA A 233 -11.72 9.70 14.35
C ALA A 233 -11.26 8.32 13.83
N GLU A 234 -11.52 7.25 14.56
CA GLU A 234 -11.24 5.87 14.13
C GLU A 234 -12.02 5.50 12.86
N LEU A 235 -13.31 5.83 12.80
CA LEU A 235 -14.13 5.62 11.61
C LEU A 235 -13.67 6.48 10.42
N GLU A 236 -13.10 7.66 10.67
CA GLU A 236 -12.51 8.51 9.64
C GLU A 236 -11.29 7.85 9.02
N GLN A 237 -10.36 7.34 9.83
CA GLN A 237 -9.17 6.62 9.36
C GLN A 237 -9.56 5.41 8.51
N LEU A 238 -10.52 4.60 8.97
CA LEU A 238 -11.03 3.47 8.22
C LEU A 238 -11.65 3.89 6.88
N SER A 239 -12.33 5.03 6.83
CA SER A 239 -12.99 5.52 5.61
C SER A 239 -12.01 5.93 4.52
N GLN A 240 -10.76 6.27 4.88
CA GLN A 240 -9.68 6.67 3.96
C GLN A 240 -8.94 5.47 3.35
N THR A 241 -9.20 4.25 3.81
CA THR A 241 -8.56 3.05 3.25
C THR A 241 -9.09 2.76 1.85
N GLU A 242 -8.25 2.94 0.84
CA GLU A 242 -8.61 2.71 -0.57
C GLU A 242 -8.64 1.22 -0.91
N ASP A 243 -7.66 0.45 -0.42
CA ASP A 243 -7.57 -0.99 -0.65
C ASP A 243 -8.75 -1.73 0.00
N SER A 244 -9.53 -2.40 -0.85
CA SER A 244 -10.75 -3.13 -0.43
C SER A 244 -10.45 -4.35 0.43
N LEU A 245 -9.34 -5.05 0.19
CA LEU A 245 -8.94 -6.22 0.98
C LEU A 245 -8.49 -5.79 2.37
N HIS A 246 -7.56 -4.85 2.44
CA HIS A 246 -7.07 -4.31 3.70
C HIS A 246 -8.21 -3.70 4.54
N PHE A 247 -9.12 -2.94 3.91
CA PHE A 247 -10.31 -2.41 4.56
C PHE A 247 -11.17 -3.51 5.21
N LEU A 248 -11.41 -4.63 4.49
CA LEU A 248 -12.20 -5.74 5.04
C LEU A 248 -11.48 -6.44 6.19
N GLN A 249 -10.17 -6.65 6.10
CA GLN A 249 -9.35 -7.26 7.14
C GLN A 249 -9.39 -6.45 8.44
N VAL A 250 -9.23 -5.13 8.35
CA VAL A 250 -9.35 -4.24 9.51
C VAL A 250 -10.77 -4.27 10.09
N CYS A 251 -11.82 -4.34 9.24
CA CYS A 251 -13.20 -4.49 9.70
C CYS A 251 -13.46 -5.81 10.43
N ILE A 252 -12.72 -6.87 10.11
CA ILE A 252 -12.82 -8.17 10.77
C ILE A 252 -12.14 -8.11 12.14
N THR A 253 -10.90 -7.63 12.20
CA THR A 253 -10.11 -7.55 13.42
C THR A 253 -10.67 -6.52 14.42
N GLY A 254 -11.16 -5.37 13.94
CA GLY A 254 -11.78 -4.33 14.76
C GLY A 254 -13.19 -4.66 15.27
N ALA A 255 -13.86 -5.68 14.73
CA ALA A 255 -15.15 -6.15 15.24
C ALA A 255 -15.02 -7.08 16.47
N SER A 256 -13.79 -7.36 16.90
CA SER A 256 -13.49 -8.23 18.06
C SER A 256 -13.27 -7.44 19.36
N HIS A 257 -13.57 -6.13 19.39
CA HIS A 257 -13.52 -5.26 20.56
C HIS A 257 -14.83 -4.51 20.79
#